data_de25f495ef188b8ad5a48db82b0727bc
#
_entry.id   de25f495ef188b8ad5a48db82b0727bc
#
_cell.length_a   1.000
_cell.length_b   1.000
_cell.length_c   1.000
_cell.angle_alpha   90.00
_cell.angle_beta   90.00
_cell.angle_gamma   90.00
#
_symmetry.space_group_name_H-M   'P 1'
#
loop_
_entity.id
_entity.type
_entity.pdbx_description
1 polymer ?
#
loop_
_entity_poly.entity_id
_entity_poly.type
_entity_poly.pdbx_seq_one_letter_code
_entity_poly.pdbx_strand_id
1 'polypeptide(L)'
;PLPSLLLEPGRSIVGEAGTTLYTVNAVKRIEGVRTYVSVDGGMADNPRVALYQAEYEAALANRMAVRGQEGLDSPASPAGPTNPTNPTSASNPTNPTSASNPTNPTNPSTSESWEIVSVAGNCCESGDMLVWDVAMPRPEVGDTLAVFCTGAYNYSMASNYNRYPRPAVVLVRDGRADVIVERETYADLAAHDLVPARLRPASARPAAAGAAHRDAGAQSR
;
A
#
# COMPACT_ATOMS: atom_id res chain seq x y z
N PRO A 1 -6.97 -45.76 -5.58
CA PRO A 1 -7.36 -44.77 -4.58
C PRO A 1 -7.20 -43.35 -5.15
N LEU A 2 -8.18 -42.48 -4.89
CA LEU A 2 -8.05 -41.06 -5.25
C LEU A 2 -7.06 -40.41 -4.28
N PRO A 3 -6.25 -39.42 -4.75
CA PRO A 3 -5.35 -38.67 -3.88
C PRO A 3 -6.15 -37.84 -2.88
N SER A 4 -5.58 -37.62 -1.70
CA SER A 4 -6.11 -36.64 -0.74
C SER A 4 -5.89 -35.25 -1.25
N LEU A 5 -6.92 -34.37 -1.15
CA LEU A 5 -6.83 -32.97 -1.47
C LEU A 5 -6.67 -32.16 -0.19
N LEU A 6 -5.58 -31.41 -0.06
CA LEU A 6 -5.36 -30.45 1.02
C LEU A 6 -5.47 -29.04 0.45
N LEU A 7 -6.29 -28.19 1.09
CA LEU A 7 -6.49 -26.78 0.71
C LEU A 7 -5.99 -25.88 1.82
N GLU A 8 -5.20 -24.87 1.45
CA GLU A 8 -4.67 -23.85 2.34
C GLU A 8 -5.16 -22.46 1.87
N PRO A 9 -6.45 -22.13 2.09
CA PRO A 9 -7.01 -20.87 1.62
C PRO A 9 -6.38 -19.69 2.40
N GLY A 10 -6.03 -18.63 1.69
CA GLY A 10 -5.44 -17.41 2.24
C GLY A 10 -6.19 -16.18 1.72
N ARG A 11 -5.72 -15.59 0.61
CA ARG A 11 -6.30 -14.39 0.02
C ARG A 11 -7.81 -14.50 -0.27
N SER A 12 -8.28 -15.67 -0.68
CA SER A 12 -9.70 -15.91 -0.98
C SER A 12 -10.62 -15.71 0.22
N ILE A 13 -10.11 -15.70 1.45
CA ILE A 13 -10.95 -15.50 2.66
C ILE A 13 -11.20 -14.00 2.90
N VAL A 14 -10.17 -13.15 2.79
CA VAL A 14 -10.25 -11.75 3.25
C VAL A 14 -9.79 -10.73 2.19
N GLY A 15 -9.29 -11.17 1.05
CA GLY A 15 -8.76 -10.27 0.03
C GLY A 15 -9.77 -9.19 -0.39
N GLU A 16 -10.97 -9.59 -0.76
CA GLU A 16 -12.03 -8.71 -1.24
C GLU A 16 -12.63 -7.81 -0.13
N ALA A 17 -12.49 -8.21 1.13
CA ALA A 17 -13.00 -7.44 2.26
C ALA A 17 -12.17 -6.18 2.56
N GLY A 18 -10.94 -6.09 2.01
CA GLY A 18 -10.05 -4.97 2.25
C GLY A 18 -10.01 -3.98 1.09
N THR A 19 -10.01 -2.71 1.44
CA THR A 19 -9.79 -1.58 0.53
C THR A 19 -8.79 -0.64 1.16
N THR A 20 -7.77 -0.24 0.41
CA THR A 20 -6.82 0.77 0.87
C THR A 20 -7.17 2.12 0.26
N LEU A 21 -7.23 3.14 1.10
CA LEU A 21 -7.51 4.50 0.69
C LEU A 21 -6.24 5.32 0.67
N TYR A 22 -6.06 6.10 -0.39
CA TYR A 22 -4.95 7.01 -0.58
C TYR A 22 -5.45 8.40 -0.94
N THR A 23 -4.66 9.42 -0.63
CA THR A 23 -4.90 10.79 -1.09
C THR A 23 -4.04 11.06 -2.33
N VAL A 24 -4.64 11.62 -3.36
CA VAL A 24 -3.92 12.07 -4.55
C VAL A 24 -3.11 13.32 -4.22
N ASN A 25 -1.78 13.24 -4.32
CA ASN A 25 -0.85 14.32 -4.02
C ASN A 25 -0.44 15.12 -5.25
N ALA A 26 -0.32 14.44 -6.39
CA ALA A 26 0.06 15.08 -7.65
C ALA A 26 -0.49 14.31 -8.85
N VAL A 27 -0.72 15.03 -9.94
CA VAL A 27 -1.06 14.45 -11.24
C VAL A 27 -0.09 14.98 -12.28
N LYS A 28 0.67 14.08 -12.92
CA LYS A 28 1.65 14.42 -13.94
C LYS A 28 1.24 13.82 -15.29
N ARG A 29 0.89 14.67 -16.24
CA ARG A 29 0.58 14.26 -17.61
C ARG A 29 1.82 14.41 -18.49
N ILE A 30 2.24 13.33 -19.11
CA ILE A 30 3.33 13.30 -20.08
C ILE A 30 2.69 13.00 -21.43
N GLU A 31 2.61 14.03 -22.27
CA GLU A 31 1.96 13.95 -23.56
C GLU A 31 2.56 12.82 -24.44
N GLY A 32 1.67 12.02 -25.03
CA GLY A 32 2.07 10.87 -25.85
C GLY A 32 2.70 9.70 -25.09
N VAL A 33 2.79 9.77 -23.74
CA VAL A 33 3.37 8.71 -22.92
C VAL A 33 2.36 8.17 -21.92
N ARG A 34 2.05 8.94 -20.86
CA ARG A 34 1.19 8.46 -19.75
C ARG A 34 0.81 9.56 -18.78
N THR A 35 -0.33 9.40 -18.13
CA THR A 35 -0.70 10.18 -16.94
C THR A 35 -0.34 9.39 -15.69
N TYR A 36 0.48 9.97 -14.83
CA TYR A 36 0.80 9.45 -13.51
C TYR A 36 0.00 10.17 -12.44
N VAL A 37 -0.53 9.41 -11.49
CA VAL A 37 -1.21 9.90 -10.29
C VAL A 37 -0.35 9.47 -9.09
N SER A 38 0.25 10.43 -8.40
CA SER A 38 1.03 10.16 -7.18
C SER A 38 0.13 10.25 -5.95
N VAL A 39 0.30 9.31 -5.03
CA VAL A 39 -0.50 9.19 -3.80
C VAL A 39 0.37 9.19 -2.54
N ASP A 40 -0.25 9.33 -1.37
CA ASP A 40 0.40 9.39 -0.05
C ASP A 40 0.81 8.03 0.54
N GLY A 41 0.75 6.97 -0.24
CA GLY A 41 1.25 5.64 0.11
C GLY A 41 2.13 5.07 -0.99
N GLY A 42 2.29 3.75 -1.04
CA GLY A 42 3.09 3.11 -2.06
C GLY A 42 3.56 1.70 -1.69
N MET A 43 4.72 1.31 -2.21
CA MET A 43 5.28 -0.03 -1.98
C MET A 43 5.60 -0.33 -0.51
N ALA A 44 5.68 0.70 0.34
CA ALA A 44 5.87 0.51 1.78
C ALA A 44 4.65 -0.15 2.45
N ASP A 45 3.45 0.13 1.98
CA ASP A 45 2.18 -0.42 2.47
C ASP A 45 1.57 -1.47 1.54
N ASN A 46 1.83 -1.40 0.23
CA ASN A 46 1.42 -2.41 -0.74
C ASN A 46 2.59 -2.83 -1.65
N PRO A 47 3.48 -3.73 -1.20
CA PRO A 47 4.64 -4.15 -1.98
C PRO A 47 4.31 -5.14 -3.11
N ARG A 48 3.07 -5.61 -3.22
CA ARG A 48 2.73 -6.73 -4.10
C ARG A 48 2.87 -6.44 -5.58
N VAL A 49 2.61 -5.20 -6.01
CA VAL A 49 2.79 -4.81 -7.41
C VAL A 49 4.27 -4.88 -7.78
N ALA A 50 5.14 -4.34 -6.92
CA ALA A 50 6.58 -4.37 -7.13
C ALA A 50 7.18 -5.79 -7.08
N LEU A 51 6.71 -6.64 -6.14
CA LEU A 51 7.29 -7.97 -5.90
C LEU A 51 6.70 -9.06 -6.80
N TYR A 52 5.42 -8.97 -7.13
CA TYR A 52 4.67 -10.05 -7.77
C TYR A 52 3.94 -9.62 -9.02
N GLN A 53 4.08 -8.35 -9.44
CA GLN A 53 3.32 -7.78 -10.56
C GLN A 53 1.80 -7.98 -10.36
N ALA A 54 1.35 -7.87 -9.09
CA ALA A 54 -0.06 -8.05 -8.77
C ALA A 54 -0.88 -6.94 -9.41
N GLU A 55 -2.00 -7.31 -10.01
CA GLU A 55 -2.95 -6.37 -10.59
C GLU A 55 -4.01 -6.00 -9.56
N TYR A 56 -4.35 -4.73 -9.51
CA TYR A 56 -5.38 -4.17 -8.64
C TYR A 56 -6.32 -3.27 -9.43
N GLU A 57 -7.57 -3.27 -9.02
CA GLU A 57 -8.55 -2.28 -9.46
C GLU A 57 -8.52 -1.07 -8.53
N ALA A 58 -8.77 0.12 -9.09
CA ALA A 58 -8.85 1.35 -8.33
C ALA A 58 -9.95 2.26 -8.86
N ALA A 59 -10.48 3.11 -7.97
CA ALA A 59 -11.46 4.13 -8.31
C ALA A 59 -11.29 5.37 -7.41
N LEU A 60 -11.83 6.51 -7.84
CA LEU A 60 -11.91 7.71 -7.00
C LEU A 60 -13.11 7.60 -6.07
N ALA A 61 -12.87 7.27 -4.80
CA ALA A 61 -13.91 6.99 -3.82
C ALA A 61 -14.86 8.18 -3.60
N ASN A 62 -14.33 9.39 -3.59
CA ASN A 62 -15.11 10.62 -3.42
C ASN A 62 -15.94 11.03 -4.66
N ARG A 63 -15.72 10.32 -5.80
CA ARG A 63 -16.48 10.56 -7.04
C ARG A 63 -17.34 9.35 -7.44
N MET A 64 -17.33 8.30 -6.63
CA MET A 64 -18.27 7.20 -6.81
C MET A 64 -19.69 7.73 -6.51
N ALA A 65 -20.58 7.67 -7.49
CA ALA A 65 -21.97 8.01 -7.28
C ALA A 65 -22.53 7.11 -6.15
N VAL A 66 -23.01 7.73 -5.08
CA VAL A 66 -23.84 7.04 -4.10
C VAL A 66 -25.09 6.62 -4.88
N ARG A 67 -25.14 5.37 -5.33
CA ARG A 67 -26.37 4.82 -5.90
C ARG A 67 -27.39 4.87 -4.77
N GLY A 68 -28.37 5.78 -4.93
CA GLY A 68 -29.55 5.80 -4.08
C GLY A 68 -30.13 4.40 -4.04
N GLN A 69 -30.75 4.04 -2.93
CA GLN A 69 -31.39 2.75 -2.65
C GLN A 69 -32.50 2.40 -3.66
N GLU A 70 -32.13 2.09 -4.88
CA GLU A 70 -33.01 1.48 -5.85
C GLU A 70 -32.36 0.19 -6.31
N GLY A 71 -32.86 -0.93 -5.71
CA GLY A 71 -32.64 -2.29 -6.19
C GLY A 71 -31.23 -2.83 -5.98
N LEU A 72 -31.07 -3.67 -4.99
CA LEU A 72 -29.98 -4.63 -4.83
C LEU A 72 -30.00 -5.66 -5.99
N ASP A 73 -29.60 -5.23 -7.18
CA ASP A 73 -29.06 -6.14 -8.17
C ASP A 73 -27.53 -5.90 -8.18
N SER A 74 -26.86 -6.71 -7.39
CA SER A 74 -25.40 -6.80 -7.38
C SER A 74 -24.93 -7.09 -8.81
N PRO A 75 -24.10 -6.26 -9.44
CA PRO A 75 -23.42 -6.71 -10.65
C PRO A 75 -22.59 -7.93 -10.27
N ALA A 76 -22.73 -8.99 -11.05
CA ALA A 76 -21.96 -10.21 -10.88
C ALA A 76 -20.48 -9.85 -10.68
N SER A 77 -19.90 -10.36 -9.61
CA SER A 77 -18.48 -10.25 -9.31
C SER A 77 -17.70 -10.58 -10.58
N PRO A 78 -16.78 -9.71 -11.05
CA PRO A 78 -15.91 -10.08 -12.16
C PRO A 78 -15.18 -11.36 -11.76
N ALA A 79 -15.09 -12.31 -12.69
CA ALA A 79 -14.39 -13.58 -12.48
C ALA A 79 -13.01 -13.27 -11.90
N GLY A 80 -12.71 -13.83 -10.74
CA GLY A 80 -11.46 -13.61 -10.03
C GLY A 80 -10.25 -13.87 -10.94
N PRO A 81 -9.16 -13.13 -10.75
CA PRO A 81 -7.99 -13.25 -11.59
C PRO A 81 -7.48 -14.69 -11.57
N THR A 82 -7.28 -15.26 -12.75
CA THR A 82 -6.62 -16.55 -12.92
C THR A 82 -5.22 -16.45 -12.30
N ASN A 83 -4.93 -17.35 -11.39
CA ASN A 83 -3.65 -17.43 -10.67
C ASN A 83 -2.48 -17.39 -11.67
N PRO A 84 -1.60 -16.37 -11.66
CA PRO A 84 -0.48 -16.34 -12.57
C PRO A 84 0.51 -17.44 -12.16
N THR A 85 0.88 -18.27 -13.14
CA THR A 85 1.98 -19.22 -13.01
C THR A 85 3.26 -18.46 -12.69
N ASN A 86 3.94 -18.89 -11.63
CA ASN A 86 5.18 -18.34 -11.10
C ASN A 86 6.24 -18.15 -12.23
N PRO A 87 6.65 -16.92 -12.58
CA PRO A 87 7.71 -16.75 -13.58
C PRO A 87 9.07 -16.98 -12.94
N THR A 88 9.76 -18.00 -13.42
CA THR A 88 11.19 -18.20 -13.19
C THR A 88 11.97 -17.12 -13.95
N SER A 89 12.81 -16.39 -13.23
CA SER A 89 13.81 -15.42 -13.64
C SER A 89 13.34 -13.98 -13.97
N ALA A 90 13.81 -13.07 -13.13
CA ALA A 90 13.71 -11.63 -13.33
C ALA A 90 14.52 -11.18 -14.55
N SER A 91 13.83 -10.85 -15.61
CA SER A 91 14.34 -9.95 -16.65
C SER A 91 13.61 -8.60 -16.48
N ASN A 92 14.38 -7.52 -16.51
CA ASN A 92 13.91 -6.14 -16.46
C ASN A 92 12.67 -5.94 -17.33
N PRO A 93 11.58 -5.33 -16.83
CA PRO A 93 10.37 -5.18 -17.62
C PRO A 93 10.64 -4.26 -18.81
N THR A 94 10.68 -4.87 -20.01
CA THR A 94 10.50 -4.13 -21.23
C THR A 94 9.08 -3.59 -21.26
N ASN A 95 8.95 -2.29 -21.54
CA ASN A 95 7.71 -1.54 -21.69
C ASN A 95 6.61 -2.41 -22.34
N PRO A 96 5.45 -2.63 -21.70
CA PRO A 96 4.41 -3.46 -22.29
C PRO A 96 3.87 -2.78 -23.56
N THR A 97 4.00 -3.48 -24.67
CA THR A 97 3.39 -3.13 -25.95
C THR A 97 1.87 -3.24 -25.79
N SER A 98 1.19 -2.12 -25.94
CA SER A 98 -0.26 -1.92 -26.09
C SER A 98 -1.16 -3.13 -25.77
N ALA A 99 -1.69 -3.17 -24.55
CA ALA A 99 -2.89 -3.93 -24.26
C ALA A 99 -4.06 -3.34 -25.06
N SER A 100 -4.84 -4.21 -25.67
CA SER A 100 -6.08 -3.87 -26.37
C SER A 100 -6.95 -2.98 -25.48
N ASN A 101 -7.35 -1.82 -26.03
CA ASN A 101 -8.23 -0.84 -25.40
C ASN A 101 -9.40 -1.53 -24.69
N PRO A 102 -9.57 -1.40 -23.35
CA PRO A 102 -10.79 -1.85 -22.72
C PRO A 102 -11.96 -1.03 -23.29
N THR A 103 -13.00 -1.71 -23.68
CA THR A 103 -14.24 -1.10 -24.16
C THR A 103 -14.78 -0.19 -23.07
N ASN A 104 -14.81 1.09 -23.36
CA ASN A 104 -15.28 2.16 -22.50
C ASN A 104 -16.68 1.82 -21.94
N PRO A 105 -16.90 1.71 -20.63
CA PRO A 105 -18.23 1.54 -20.08
C PRO A 105 -19.03 2.81 -20.39
N THR A 106 -20.07 2.66 -21.20
CA THR A 106 -21.02 3.73 -21.49
C THR A 106 -21.76 4.10 -20.22
N ASN A 107 -21.33 5.19 -19.56
CA ASN A 107 -22.03 5.75 -18.41
C ASN A 107 -22.92 6.89 -18.91
N PRO A 108 -24.24 6.83 -18.65
CA PRO A 108 -25.13 7.93 -19.00
C PRO A 108 -25.01 9.08 -17.98
N SER A 109 -24.76 10.27 -18.50
CA SER A 109 -25.10 11.58 -17.91
C SER A 109 -24.26 12.18 -16.78
N THR A 110 -22.92 12.20 -16.90
CA THR A 110 -22.13 13.33 -16.40
C THR A 110 -21.01 13.61 -17.38
N SER A 111 -20.74 14.87 -17.67
CA SER A 111 -19.72 15.34 -18.61
C SER A 111 -18.28 15.17 -18.06
N GLU A 112 -18.05 14.21 -17.18
CA GLU A 112 -16.74 13.91 -16.65
C GLU A 112 -15.91 13.18 -17.71
N SER A 113 -14.79 13.79 -18.09
CA SER A 113 -13.81 13.15 -18.97
C SER A 113 -13.09 12.05 -18.24
N TRP A 114 -13.08 10.84 -18.83
CA TRP A 114 -12.30 9.71 -18.33
C TRP A 114 -10.90 9.73 -18.94
N GLU A 115 -9.90 9.31 -18.17
CA GLU A 115 -8.54 9.11 -18.67
C GLU A 115 -7.93 7.81 -18.11
N ILE A 116 -6.97 7.26 -18.86
CA ILE A 116 -6.18 6.12 -18.39
C ILE A 116 -4.99 6.65 -17.62
N VAL A 117 -4.85 6.20 -16.38
CA VAL A 117 -3.79 6.64 -15.47
C VAL A 117 -3.01 5.47 -14.87
N SER A 118 -1.79 5.73 -14.45
CA SER A 118 -1.02 4.80 -13.62
C SER A 118 -0.75 5.44 -12.26
N VAL A 119 -1.02 4.70 -11.19
CA VAL A 119 -0.90 5.17 -9.82
C VAL A 119 0.48 4.84 -9.29
N ALA A 120 1.23 5.87 -8.90
CA ALA A 120 2.57 5.78 -8.33
C ALA A 120 2.55 6.14 -6.85
N GLY A 121 3.38 5.48 -6.08
CA GLY A 121 3.61 5.83 -4.68
C GLY A 121 4.51 7.06 -4.51
N ASN A 122 4.92 7.29 -3.27
CA ASN A 122 5.72 8.43 -2.86
C ASN A 122 7.19 8.09 -2.54
N CYS A 123 7.60 6.84 -2.76
CA CYS A 123 8.99 6.45 -2.58
C CYS A 123 9.83 6.87 -3.81
N CYS A 124 11.09 7.26 -3.59
CA CYS A 124 12.04 7.53 -4.68
C CYS A 124 12.57 6.21 -5.25
N GLU A 125 11.67 5.44 -5.84
CA GLU A 125 11.90 4.08 -6.35
C GLU A 125 11.08 3.87 -7.62
N SER A 126 11.71 3.46 -8.72
CA SER A 126 11.03 3.26 -10.01
C SER A 126 9.98 2.14 -9.99
N GLY A 127 10.11 1.20 -9.05
CA GLY A 127 9.15 0.13 -8.81
C GLY A 127 7.98 0.52 -7.91
N ASP A 128 7.92 1.76 -7.42
CA ASP A 128 6.84 2.20 -6.52
C ASP A 128 5.55 2.53 -7.28
N MET A 129 4.94 1.49 -7.81
CA MET A 129 3.68 1.54 -8.53
C MET A 129 2.63 0.71 -7.81
N LEU A 130 1.40 1.25 -7.74
CA LEU A 130 0.26 0.60 -7.11
C LEU A 130 -0.74 0.04 -8.12
N VAL A 131 -0.95 0.74 -9.22
CA VAL A 131 -1.85 0.30 -10.30
C VAL A 131 -1.31 0.80 -11.63
N TRP A 132 -1.39 -0.02 -12.65
CA TRP A 132 -1.02 0.33 -14.02
C TRP A 132 -2.26 0.50 -14.89
N ASP A 133 -2.28 1.56 -15.70
CA ASP A 133 -3.19 1.77 -16.83
C ASP A 133 -4.68 1.52 -16.52
N VAL A 134 -5.16 2.09 -15.41
CA VAL A 134 -6.55 2.02 -14.99
C VAL A 134 -7.35 3.21 -15.55
N ALA A 135 -8.54 2.94 -16.07
CA ALA A 135 -9.48 3.98 -16.52
C ALA A 135 -10.26 4.53 -15.32
N MET A 136 -10.29 5.85 -15.16
CA MET A 136 -11.08 6.53 -14.13
C MET A 136 -11.47 7.95 -14.56
N PRO A 137 -12.45 8.60 -13.90
CA PRO A 137 -12.68 10.04 -14.07
C PRO A 137 -11.37 10.80 -13.85
N ARG A 138 -11.16 11.89 -14.58
CA ARG A 138 -9.94 12.68 -14.53
C ARG A 138 -9.56 13.05 -13.10
N PRO A 139 -8.45 12.52 -12.53
CA PRO A 139 -8.08 12.74 -11.14
C PRO A 139 -7.58 14.15 -10.89
N GLU A 140 -7.82 14.63 -9.67
CA GLU A 140 -7.34 15.91 -9.15
C GLU A 140 -6.63 15.74 -7.82
N VAL A 141 -5.74 16.69 -7.50
CA VAL A 141 -5.07 16.70 -6.19
C VAL A 141 -6.11 16.86 -5.08
N GLY A 142 -6.01 16.02 -4.06
CA GLY A 142 -6.96 15.94 -2.95
C GLY A 142 -8.06 14.90 -3.14
N ASP A 143 -8.19 14.27 -4.31
CA ASP A 143 -9.10 13.13 -4.46
C ASP A 143 -8.70 11.97 -3.56
N THR A 144 -9.69 11.19 -3.15
CA THR A 144 -9.47 9.93 -2.43
C THR A 144 -9.51 8.78 -3.42
N LEU A 145 -8.37 8.12 -3.60
CA LEU A 145 -8.23 6.92 -4.41
C LEU A 145 -8.45 5.67 -3.54
N ALA A 146 -9.34 4.79 -3.96
CA ALA A 146 -9.54 3.46 -3.37
C ALA A 146 -8.86 2.41 -4.25
N VAL A 147 -8.02 1.57 -3.64
CA VAL A 147 -7.47 0.36 -4.26
C VAL A 147 -8.14 -0.85 -3.60
N PHE A 148 -8.80 -1.68 -4.42
CA PHE A 148 -9.63 -2.78 -3.95
C PHE A 148 -8.83 -4.07 -3.73
N CYS A 149 -9.45 -5.06 -3.09
CA CYS A 149 -8.87 -6.40 -2.88
C CYS A 149 -7.55 -6.39 -2.07
N THR A 150 -7.41 -5.48 -1.11
CA THR A 150 -6.20 -5.32 -0.31
C THR A 150 -6.27 -5.98 1.08
N GLY A 151 -7.30 -6.80 1.36
CA GLY A 151 -7.50 -7.43 2.67
C GLY A 151 -6.50 -8.53 3.02
N ALA A 152 -5.69 -9.00 2.05
CA ALA A 152 -4.68 -10.03 2.29
C ALA A 152 -3.33 -9.63 1.69
N TYR A 153 -2.26 -9.87 2.46
CA TYR A 153 -0.86 -9.65 2.05
C TYR A 153 -0.49 -8.18 1.73
N ASN A 154 -1.30 -7.23 2.16
CA ASN A 154 -0.99 -5.80 2.11
C ASN A 154 -0.47 -5.34 3.48
N TYR A 155 -1.35 -5.14 4.46
CA TYR A 155 -0.92 -4.72 5.80
C TYR A 155 0.11 -5.66 6.43
N SER A 156 -0.06 -6.98 6.30
CA SER A 156 0.87 -7.97 6.84
C SER A 156 2.26 -7.95 6.18
N MET A 157 2.39 -7.38 4.99
CA MET A 157 3.66 -7.18 4.27
C MET A 157 4.13 -5.72 4.34
N ALA A 158 3.33 -4.83 4.93
CA ALA A 158 3.71 -3.44 5.08
C ALA A 158 5.00 -3.31 5.90
N SER A 159 5.84 -2.37 5.50
CA SER A 159 7.16 -2.13 6.08
C SER A 159 7.37 -0.65 6.35
N ASN A 160 8.43 -0.35 7.08
CA ASN A 160 8.88 1.03 7.29
C ASN A 160 9.93 1.45 6.24
N TYR A 161 9.80 0.96 5.01
CA TYR A 161 10.68 1.39 3.91
C TYR A 161 10.70 2.91 3.81
N ASN A 162 11.86 3.50 3.61
CA ASN A 162 12.10 4.95 3.66
C ASN A 162 11.59 5.64 4.96
N ARG A 163 11.46 4.90 6.06
CA ARG A 163 10.93 5.40 7.34
C ARG A 163 9.50 5.93 7.24
N TYR A 164 8.68 5.38 6.37
CA TYR A 164 7.25 5.65 6.37
C TYR A 164 6.54 4.88 7.49
N PRO A 165 5.66 5.53 8.25
CA PRO A 165 4.79 4.86 9.21
C PRO A 165 3.80 3.92 8.50
N ARG A 166 3.57 2.72 9.06
CA ARG A 166 2.54 1.83 8.56
C ARG A 166 1.15 2.43 8.76
N PRO A 167 0.20 2.20 7.83
CA PRO A 167 -1.13 2.78 7.90
C PRO A 167 -1.97 2.18 9.04
N ALA A 168 -3.03 2.88 9.43
CA ALA A 168 -4.06 2.32 10.31
C ALA A 168 -4.87 1.23 9.59
N VAL A 169 -5.46 0.32 10.36
CA VAL A 169 -6.51 -0.58 9.87
C VAL A 169 -7.82 -0.25 10.57
N VAL A 170 -8.86 -0.05 9.77
CA VAL A 170 -10.19 0.34 10.23
C VAL A 170 -11.19 -0.73 9.82
N LEU A 171 -11.94 -1.25 10.76
CA LEU A 171 -13.07 -2.12 10.51
C LEU A 171 -14.31 -1.26 10.25
N VAL A 172 -14.94 -1.45 9.10
CA VAL A 172 -16.20 -0.77 8.76
C VAL A 172 -17.33 -1.79 8.71
N ARG A 173 -18.34 -1.58 9.51
CA ARG A 173 -19.52 -2.42 9.54
C ARG A 173 -20.75 -1.64 10.02
N ASP A 174 -21.90 -1.85 9.38
CA ASP A 174 -23.18 -1.26 9.76
C ASP A 174 -23.11 0.28 9.96
N GLY A 175 -22.40 0.97 9.07
CA GLY A 175 -22.21 2.42 9.11
C GLY A 175 -21.28 2.92 10.24
N ARG A 176 -20.57 2.02 10.92
CA ARG A 176 -19.58 2.35 11.95
C ARG A 176 -18.17 2.07 11.44
N ALA A 177 -17.21 2.84 11.94
CA ALA A 177 -15.81 2.69 11.64
C ALA A 177 -15.02 2.61 12.95
N ASP A 178 -14.37 1.47 13.19
CA ASP A 178 -13.59 1.20 14.38
C ASP A 178 -12.12 0.97 14.02
N VAL A 179 -11.21 1.71 14.65
CA VAL A 179 -9.77 1.48 14.46
C VAL A 179 -9.39 0.20 15.18
N ILE A 180 -8.92 -0.81 14.42
CA ILE A 180 -8.46 -2.09 14.96
C ILE A 180 -6.93 -2.23 14.96
N VAL A 181 -6.23 -1.36 14.20
CA VAL A 181 -4.78 -1.16 14.27
C VAL A 181 -4.52 0.32 14.16
N GLU A 182 -3.84 0.89 15.14
CA GLU A 182 -3.45 2.30 15.12
C GLU A 182 -2.39 2.57 14.05
N ARG A 183 -2.41 3.78 13.47
CA ARG A 183 -1.35 4.25 12.59
C ARG A 183 -0.06 4.43 13.38
N GLU A 184 1.05 3.95 12.86
CA GLU A 184 2.36 4.25 13.45
C GLU A 184 2.66 5.75 13.41
N THR A 185 3.34 6.21 14.44
CA THR A 185 3.87 7.58 14.55
C THR A 185 5.36 7.59 14.22
N TYR A 186 5.93 8.78 13.98
CA TYR A 186 7.39 8.91 13.85
C TYR A 186 8.13 8.55 15.15
N ALA A 187 7.49 8.67 16.32
CA ALA A 187 8.06 8.22 17.58
C ALA A 187 8.19 6.69 17.62
N ASP A 188 7.23 5.96 17.06
CA ASP A 188 7.31 4.49 16.96
C ASP A 188 8.48 4.08 16.05
N LEU A 189 8.70 4.77 14.95
CA LEU A 189 9.82 4.51 14.04
C LEU A 189 11.18 4.75 14.72
N ALA A 190 11.26 5.71 15.62
CA ALA A 190 12.49 6.07 16.32
C ALA A 190 12.65 5.33 17.67
N ALA A 191 11.67 4.54 18.10
CA ALA A 191 11.65 3.92 19.44
C ALA A 191 12.87 3.04 19.73
N HIS A 192 13.46 2.45 18.70
CA HIS A 192 14.65 1.60 18.82
C HIS A 192 15.96 2.28 18.41
N ASP A 193 15.91 3.57 18.01
CA ASP A 193 17.10 4.32 17.63
C ASP A 193 17.85 4.79 18.88
N LEU A 194 19.10 4.41 19.04
CA LEU A 194 19.93 4.77 20.18
C LEU A 194 21.04 5.73 19.75
N VAL A 195 21.17 6.85 20.49
CA VAL A 195 22.33 7.72 20.37
C VAL A 195 23.39 7.25 21.39
N PRO A 196 24.56 6.73 20.93
CA PRO A 196 25.63 6.33 21.82
C PRO A 196 26.06 7.47 22.75
N ALA A 197 26.41 7.16 24.00
CA ALA A 197 26.74 8.18 25.01
C ALA A 197 27.86 9.13 24.53
N ARG A 198 28.84 8.63 23.78
CA ARG A 198 29.94 9.45 23.23
C ARG A 198 29.49 10.53 22.21
N LEU A 199 28.33 10.35 21.58
CA LEU A 199 27.76 11.28 20.59
C LEU A 199 26.72 12.23 21.17
N ARG A 200 26.38 12.07 22.45
CA ARG A 200 25.45 12.98 23.12
C ARG A 200 26.15 14.30 23.44
N PRO A 201 25.45 15.44 23.35
CA PRO A 201 26.00 16.73 23.80
C PRO A 201 26.44 16.62 25.25
N ALA A 202 27.48 17.34 25.63
CA ALA A 202 28.04 17.32 27.01
C ALA A 202 26.99 17.65 28.08
N SER A 203 26.01 18.52 27.74
CA SER A 203 24.86 18.86 28.60
C SER A 203 23.85 17.73 28.81
N ALA A 204 23.84 16.72 27.94
CA ALA A 204 22.94 15.57 28.00
C ALA A 204 23.64 14.28 28.48
N ARG A 205 24.92 14.35 28.84
CA ARG A 205 25.64 13.19 29.38
C ARG A 205 25.27 13.08 30.87
N PRO A 206 24.82 11.90 31.35
CA PRO A 206 24.70 11.68 32.78
C PRO A 206 26.08 11.94 33.44
N ALA A 207 26.12 12.63 34.57
CA ALA A 207 27.33 12.81 35.33
C ALA A 207 28.02 11.45 35.51
N ALA A 208 29.31 11.38 35.17
CA ALA A 208 30.08 10.15 35.34
C ALA A 208 29.90 9.65 36.75
N ALA A 209 29.23 8.52 36.97
CA ALA A 209 29.20 7.86 38.24
C ALA A 209 30.66 7.60 38.61
N GLY A 210 31.12 8.22 39.72
CA GLY A 210 32.50 8.18 40.15
C GLY A 210 33.00 6.74 40.12
N ALA A 211 34.13 6.53 39.46
CA ALA A 211 34.85 5.27 39.44
C ALA A 211 35.19 4.91 40.86
N ALA A 212 34.40 4.06 41.48
CA ALA A 212 34.78 3.39 42.72
C ALA A 212 35.97 2.49 42.37
N HIS A 213 37.14 2.97 42.75
CA HIS A 213 38.37 2.21 42.79
C HIS A 213 38.13 0.97 43.64
N ARG A 214 37.90 -0.18 43.04
CA ARG A 214 38.02 -1.46 43.77
C ARG A 214 39.49 -1.81 43.74
N ASP A 215 40.15 -1.47 44.85
CA ASP A 215 41.43 -2.05 45.23
C ASP A 215 41.24 -3.59 45.29
N ALA A 216 41.77 -4.29 44.33
CA ALA A 216 41.93 -5.72 44.41
C ALA A 216 43.14 -6.01 45.29
N GLY A 217 42.87 -6.15 46.60
CA GLY A 217 43.85 -6.68 47.54
C GLY A 217 44.34 -8.05 47.09
N ALA A 218 45.62 -8.13 46.81
CA ALA A 218 46.37 -9.36 46.71
C ALA A 218 46.31 -10.10 48.03
N GLN A 219 45.79 -11.32 48.05
CA GLN A 219 46.11 -12.30 49.07
C GLN A 219 46.58 -13.58 48.42
N SER A 220 47.86 -13.81 48.61
CA SER A 220 48.58 -15.06 48.46
C SER A 220 48.02 -16.16 49.37
N ARG A 221 47.75 -17.32 48.81
CA ARG A 221 48.21 -18.64 49.27
C ARG A 221 47.92 -19.72 48.23
#